data_045e6c1518719cdf5c24c0862e8fc419
#
_entry.id   045e6c1518719cdf5c24c0862e8fc419
#
_cell.length_a   1.000
_cell.length_b   1.000
_cell.length_c   1.000
_cell.angle_alpha   90.00
_cell.angle_beta   90.00
_cell.angle_gamma   90.00
#
_symmetry.space_group_name_H-M   'P 1'
#
loop_
_entity.id
_entity.type
_entity.pdbx_description
1 polymer ?
#
loop_
_entity_poly.entity_id
_entity_poly.type
_entity_poly.pdbx_seq_one_letter_code
_entity_poly.pdbx_strand_id
1 'polypeptide(L)'
;PLGLRLGSFLRVTGSGAAYVYMFIDAMACGGVRMGLPRSVAVKLAAQTVKGAAEMVLSTNEHPDALRDAVCSPAGTTIEAVRVLEERGLRPAVMDAVIACAEKSRDMARSK
;
A
#
# COMPACT_ATOMS: atom_id res chain seq x y z
N PRO A 1 18.64 5.45 18.30
CA PRO A 1 19.32 6.30 17.33
C PRO A 1 18.70 6.23 15.95
N LEU A 2 18.73 7.34 15.24
CA LEU A 2 18.13 7.45 13.90
C LEU A 2 18.73 6.43 12.92
N GLY A 3 20.04 6.19 12.97
CA GLY A 3 20.70 5.25 12.07
C GLY A 3 20.16 3.83 12.17
N LEU A 4 19.89 3.35 13.39
CA LEU A 4 19.30 2.04 13.59
C LEU A 4 17.88 1.97 13.09
N ARG A 5 17.09 3.02 13.31
CA ARG A 5 15.71 3.09 12.81
C ARG A 5 15.67 3.12 11.29
N LEU A 6 16.55 3.91 10.68
CA LEU A 6 16.62 4.01 9.22
C LEU A 6 17.06 2.67 8.62
N GLY A 7 18.06 2.01 9.19
CA GLY A 7 18.52 0.70 8.73
C GLY A 7 17.42 -0.35 8.77
N SER A 8 16.65 -0.41 9.87
CA SER A 8 15.50 -1.31 9.98
C SER A 8 14.45 -1.00 8.95
N PHE A 9 14.14 0.28 8.70
CA PHE A 9 13.16 0.68 7.72
C PHE A 9 13.62 0.37 6.30
N LEU A 10 14.90 0.53 5.98
CA LEU A 10 15.44 0.16 4.67
C LEU A 10 15.27 -1.33 4.38
N ARG A 11 15.40 -2.19 5.39
CA ARG A 11 15.11 -3.62 5.24
C ARG A 11 13.64 -3.88 5.00
N VAL A 12 12.77 -3.13 5.68
CA VAL A 12 11.32 -3.19 5.44
C VAL A 12 11.01 -2.78 4.00
N THR A 13 11.63 -1.71 3.48
CA THR A 13 11.36 -1.27 2.10
C THR A 13 11.82 -2.30 1.08
N GLY A 14 12.89 -3.05 1.36
CA GLY A 14 13.29 -4.18 0.52
C GLY A 14 12.25 -5.27 0.46
N SER A 15 11.55 -5.52 1.58
CA SER A 15 10.45 -6.48 1.66
C SER A 15 9.11 -5.88 1.24
N GLY A 16 8.98 -4.56 1.28
CA GLY A 16 7.72 -3.85 1.07
C GLY A 16 7.10 -4.07 -0.30
N ALA A 17 7.90 -4.43 -1.30
CA ALA A 17 7.38 -4.79 -2.61
C ALA A 17 6.37 -5.93 -2.52
N ALA A 18 6.57 -6.88 -1.59
CA ALA A 18 5.64 -7.99 -1.40
C ALA A 18 4.24 -7.51 -0.99
N TYR A 19 4.17 -6.50 -0.10
CA TYR A 19 2.88 -5.93 0.34
C TYR A 19 2.17 -5.27 -0.84
N VAL A 20 2.93 -4.56 -1.67
CA VAL A 20 2.39 -3.88 -2.86
C VAL A 20 1.91 -4.89 -3.88
N TYR A 21 2.63 -6.00 -4.08
CA TYR A 21 2.16 -7.08 -4.96
C TYR A 21 0.84 -7.65 -4.47
N MET A 22 0.70 -7.87 -3.17
CA MET A 22 -0.57 -8.34 -2.59
C MET A 22 -1.70 -7.34 -2.83
N PHE A 23 -1.42 -6.05 -2.69
CA PHE A 23 -2.40 -5.00 -2.94
C PHE A 23 -2.83 -4.97 -4.41
N ILE A 24 -1.86 -5.04 -5.33
CA ILE A 24 -2.14 -5.09 -6.77
C ILE A 24 -3.00 -6.31 -7.10
N ASP A 25 -2.64 -7.48 -6.57
CA ASP A 25 -3.41 -8.70 -6.80
C ASP A 25 -4.82 -8.58 -6.25
N ALA A 26 -4.98 -8.01 -5.06
CA ALA A 26 -6.31 -7.80 -4.47
C ALA A 26 -7.18 -6.88 -5.34
N MET A 27 -6.61 -5.77 -5.82
CA MET A 27 -7.32 -4.89 -6.75
C MET A 27 -7.71 -5.64 -8.03
N ALA A 28 -6.78 -6.42 -8.58
CA ALA A 28 -7.04 -7.21 -9.78
C ALA A 28 -8.15 -8.24 -9.55
N CYS A 29 -8.15 -8.90 -8.39
CA CYS A 29 -9.21 -9.83 -8.02
C CYS A 29 -10.58 -9.14 -7.97
N GLY A 30 -10.63 -7.92 -7.45
CA GLY A 30 -11.84 -7.11 -7.47
C GLY A 30 -12.32 -6.84 -8.90
N GLY A 31 -11.40 -6.51 -9.80
CA GLY A 31 -11.70 -6.32 -11.22
C GLY A 31 -12.24 -7.58 -11.87
N VAL A 32 -11.63 -8.72 -11.59
CA VAL A 32 -12.10 -10.02 -12.11
C VAL A 32 -13.51 -10.32 -11.59
N ARG A 33 -13.75 -10.05 -10.30
CA ARG A 33 -15.08 -10.22 -9.70
C ARG A 33 -16.14 -9.38 -10.42
N MET A 34 -15.73 -8.22 -10.96
CA MET A 34 -16.61 -7.32 -11.72
C MET A 34 -16.70 -7.66 -13.20
N GLY A 35 -15.99 -8.68 -13.67
CA GLY A 35 -16.09 -9.17 -15.03
C GLY A 35 -14.90 -8.87 -15.94
N LEU A 36 -13.82 -8.31 -15.43
CA LEU A 36 -12.62 -8.08 -16.25
C LEU A 36 -11.79 -9.35 -16.40
N PRO A 37 -11.17 -9.57 -17.57
CA PRO A 37 -10.14 -10.59 -17.69
C PRO A 37 -8.98 -10.30 -16.73
N ARG A 38 -8.39 -11.34 -16.14
CA ARG A 38 -7.33 -11.16 -15.13
C ARG A 38 -6.14 -10.36 -15.66
N SER A 39 -5.70 -10.62 -16.89
CA SER A 39 -4.55 -9.90 -17.46
C SER A 39 -4.80 -8.40 -17.58
N VAL A 40 -6.02 -8.00 -17.91
CA VAL A 40 -6.42 -6.59 -17.96
C VAL A 40 -6.49 -6.01 -16.56
N ALA A 41 -7.10 -6.72 -15.63
CA ALA A 41 -7.26 -6.26 -14.25
C ALA A 41 -5.90 -6.03 -13.58
N VAL A 42 -4.93 -6.93 -13.79
CA VAL A 42 -3.57 -6.79 -13.23
C VAL A 42 -2.87 -5.55 -13.79
N LYS A 43 -2.95 -5.33 -15.10
CA LYS A 43 -2.32 -4.15 -15.72
C LYS A 43 -2.93 -2.85 -15.21
N LEU A 44 -4.25 -2.78 -15.11
CA LEU A 44 -4.93 -1.59 -14.62
C LEU A 44 -4.59 -1.33 -13.14
N ALA A 45 -4.55 -2.38 -12.32
CA ALA A 45 -4.19 -2.26 -10.91
C ALA A 45 -2.73 -1.78 -10.75
N ALA A 46 -1.82 -2.38 -11.48
CA ALA A 46 -0.41 -1.99 -11.43
C ALA A 46 -0.20 -0.54 -11.87
N GLN A 47 -0.87 -0.11 -12.95
CA GLN A 47 -0.79 1.27 -13.44
C GLN A 47 -1.37 2.24 -12.42
N THR A 48 -2.44 1.88 -11.74
CA THR A 48 -3.06 2.70 -10.70
C THR A 48 -2.07 2.93 -9.55
N VAL A 49 -1.43 1.86 -9.08
CA VAL A 49 -0.45 1.96 -7.98
C VAL A 49 0.76 2.80 -8.40
N LYS A 50 1.25 2.58 -9.62
CA LYS A 50 2.37 3.35 -10.16
C LYS A 50 2.03 4.84 -10.21
N GLY A 51 0.87 5.19 -10.74
CA GLY A 51 0.44 6.59 -10.83
C GLY A 51 0.27 7.25 -9.48
N ALA A 52 -0.32 6.54 -8.52
CA ALA A 52 -0.49 7.05 -7.17
C ALA A 52 0.87 7.31 -6.49
N ALA A 53 1.80 6.37 -6.62
CA ALA A 53 3.15 6.55 -6.06
C ALA A 53 3.88 7.73 -6.70
N GLU A 54 3.76 7.88 -8.01
CA GLU A 54 4.35 9.02 -8.73
C GLU A 54 3.79 10.35 -8.24
N MET A 55 2.50 10.44 -7.99
CA MET A 55 1.89 11.66 -7.46
C MET A 55 2.45 12.04 -6.10
N VAL A 56 2.66 11.08 -5.22
CA VAL A 56 3.27 11.34 -3.91
C VAL A 56 4.69 11.87 -4.07
N LEU A 57 5.47 11.24 -4.95
CA LEU A 57 6.87 11.62 -5.15
C LEU A 57 7.03 12.97 -5.84
N SER A 58 6.20 13.25 -6.85
CA SER A 58 6.35 14.48 -7.64
C SER A 58 5.73 15.71 -7.00
N THR A 59 4.67 15.56 -6.21
CA THR A 59 3.97 16.69 -5.58
C THR A 59 4.47 17.00 -4.17
N ASN A 60 5.07 16.01 -3.50
CA ASN A 60 5.45 16.10 -2.10
C ASN A 60 4.26 16.35 -1.17
N GLU A 61 3.04 16.15 -1.64
CA GLU A 61 1.83 16.29 -0.83
C GLU A 61 1.60 15.06 0.04
N HIS A 62 0.93 15.29 1.16
CA HIS A 62 0.54 14.19 2.05
C HIS A 62 -0.40 13.24 1.31
N PRO A 63 -0.20 11.90 1.43
CA PRO A 63 -1.08 10.93 0.74
C PRO A 63 -2.57 11.14 1.02
N ASP A 64 -2.95 11.55 2.23
CA ASP A 64 -4.36 11.79 2.55
C ASP A 64 -4.93 13.01 1.83
N ALA A 65 -4.11 14.04 1.58
CA ALA A 65 -4.54 15.20 0.78
C ALA A 65 -4.80 14.78 -0.67
N LEU A 66 -3.93 13.93 -1.22
CA LEU A 66 -4.13 13.37 -2.57
C LEU A 66 -5.37 12.49 -2.63
N ARG A 67 -5.60 11.68 -1.59
CA ARG A 67 -6.81 10.86 -1.48
C ARG A 67 -8.07 11.74 -1.52
N ASP A 68 -8.08 12.81 -0.74
CA ASP A 68 -9.24 13.70 -0.67
C ASP A 68 -9.52 14.35 -2.04
N ALA A 69 -8.48 14.66 -2.81
CA ALA A 69 -8.64 15.26 -4.13
C ALA A 69 -9.38 14.37 -5.12
N VAL A 70 -9.35 13.04 -4.94
CA VAL A 70 -10.06 12.10 -5.82
C VAL A 70 -11.37 11.60 -5.21
N CYS A 71 -11.76 12.08 -4.04
CA CYS A 71 -13.01 11.71 -3.38
C CYS A 71 -14.04 12.82 -3.55
N SER A 72 -14.99 12.62 -4.47
CA SER A 72 -16.11 13.56 -4.62
C SER A 72 -17.19 13.26 -3.57
N PRO A 73 -18.00 14.27 -3.17
CA PRO A 73 -19.12 14.03 -2.25
C PRO A 73 -20.07 12.96 -2.77
N ALA A 74 -20.37 11.97 -1.94
CA ALA A 74 -21.24 10.82 -2.25
C ALA A 74 -20.77 9.99 -3.45
N GLY A 75 -19.51 10.11 -3.84
CA GLY A 75 -18.96 9.41 -4.99
C GLY A 75 -18.52 7.97 -4.69
N THR A 76 -18.08 7.29 -5.73
CA THR A 76 -17.66 5.87 -5.63
C THR A 76 -16.36 5.70 -4.84
N THR A 77 -15.45 6.66 -4.96
CA THR A 77 -14.15 6.57 -4.29
C THR A 77 -14.29 6.63 -2.78
N ILE A 78 -15.10 7.56 -2.25
CA ILE A 78 -15.25 7.67 -0.80
C ILE A 78 -15.94 6.43 -0.22
N GLU A 79 -16.82 5.79 -0.96
CA GLU A 79 -17.46 4.55 -0.53
C GLU A 79 -16.42 3.42 -0.44
N ALA A 80 -15.52 3.31 -1.41
CA ALA A 80 -14.44 2.34 -1.37
C ALA A 80 -13.49 2.61 -0.19
N VAL A 81 -13.16 3.87 0.06
CA VAL A 81 -12.33 4.27 1.21
C VAL A 81 -12.99 3.85 2.52
N ARG A 82 -14.31 4.06 2.65
CA ARG A 82 -15.04 3.62 3.83
C ARG A 82 -14.87 2.13 4.10
N VAL A 83 -15.00 1.32 3.07
CA VAL A 83 -14.84 -0.15 3.20
C VAL A 83 -13.43 -0.49 3.68
N LEU A 84 -12.40 0.14 3.09
CA LEU A 84 -11.01 -0.14 3.46
C LEU A 84 -10.72 0.30 4.91
N GLU A 85 -11.24 1.45 5.33
CA GLU A 85 -11.08 1.90 6.71
C GLU A 85 -11.78 0.95 7.69
N GLU A 86 -12.98 0.53 7.35
CA GLU A 86 -13.78 -0.39 8.16
C GLU A 86 -13.09 -1.75 8.32
N ARG A 87 -12.40 -2.21 7.26
CA ARG A 87 -11.68 -3.50 7.26
C ARG A 87 -10.26 -3.39 7.80
N GLY A 88 -9.83 -2.21 8.21
CA GLY A 88 -8.57 -2.03 8.92
C GLY A 88 -7.32 -2.03 8.04
N LEU A 89 -7.41 -1.46 6.83
CA LEU A 89 -6.25 -1.39 5.93
C LEU A 89 -5.04 -0.75 6.60
N ARG A 90 -5.23 0.41 7.22
CA ARG A 90 -4.11 1.17 7.80
C ARG A 90 -3.40 0.42 8.91
N PRO A 91 -4.11 -0.05 9.96
CA PRO A 91 -3.42 -0.82 11.01
C PRO A 91 -2.82 -2.12 10.50
N ALA A 92 -3.43 -2.78 9.52
CA ALA A 92 -2.86 -3.99 8.94
C ALA A 92 -1.50 -3.72 8.29
N VAL A 93 -1.39 -2.63 7.51
CA VAL A 93 -0.12 -2.25 6.87
C VAL A 93 0.91 -1.81 7.93
N MET A 94 0.49 -0.99 8.89
CA MET A 94 1.39 -0.54 9.97
C MET A 94 1.94 -1.73 10.74
N ASP A 95 1.10 -2.67 11.10
CA ASP A 95 1.50 -3.86 11.85
C ASP A 95 2.44 -4.76 11.05
N ALA A 96 2.21 -4.88 9.74
CA ALA A 96 3.09 -5.62 8.85
C ALA A 96 4.50 -5.02 8.82
N VAL A 97 4.59 -3.70 8.70
CA VAL A 97 5.87 -2.97 8.72
C VAL A 97 6.60 -3.19 10.05
N ILE A 98 5.88 -3.05 11.16
CA ILE A 98 6.44 -3.24 12.49
C ILE A 98 6.94 -4.67 12.68
N ALA A 99 6.13 -5.66 12.32
CA ALA A 99 6.50 -7.07 12.44
C ALA A 99 7.73 -7.41 11.61
N CYS A 100 7.81 -6.86 10.40
CA CYS A 100 8.98 -7.04 9.53
C CYS A 100 10.24 -6.44 10.17
N ALA A 101 10.15 -5.24 10.71
CA ALA A 101 11.27 -4.57 11.35
C ALA A 101 11.74 -5.32 12.60
N GLU A 102 10.81 -5.81 13.41
CA GLU A 102 11.12 -6.59 14.61
C GLU A 102 11.81 -7.90 14.26
N LYS A 103 11.29 -8.63 13.28
CA LYS A 103 11.90 -9.87 12.80
C LYS A 103 13.31 -9.62 12.26
N SER A 104 13.50 -8.55 11.52
CA SER A 104 14.81 -8.15 10.99
C SER A 104 15.82 -7.90 12.12
N ARG A 105 15.39 -7.20 13.18
CA ARG A 105 16.25 -6.97 14.35
C ARG A 105 16.59 -8.26 15.07
N ASP A 106 15.61 -9.14 15.26
CA ASP A 106 15.83 -10.42 15.93
C ASP A 106 16.82 -11.28 15.17
N MET A 107 16.71 -11.33 13.86
CA MET A 107 17.66 -12.06 13.02
C MET A 107 19.07 -11.49 13.12
N ALA A 108 19.23 -10.18 13.17
CA ALA A 108 20.51 -9.53 13.32
C ALA A 108 21.14 -9.84 14.69
N ARG A 109 20.33 -9.92 15.75
CA ARG A 109 20.80 -10.22 17.11
C ARG A 109 21.22 -11.68 17.29
N SER A 110 20.67 -12.59 16.50
CA SER A 110 20.96 -14.03 16.63
C SER A 110 22.23 -14.47 15.92
N LYS A 111 22.93 -13.55 15.26
CA LYS A 111 24.20 -13.84 14.56
C LYS A 111 25.40 -13.60 15.44
#